data_031b126a7cc65d0e9924726c113a6fd9
#
_entry.id   031b126a7cc65d0e9924726c113a6fd9
#
_cell.length_a   1.000
_cell.length_b   1.000
_cell.length_c   1.000
_cell.angle_alpha   90.00
_cell.angle_beta   90.00
_cell.angle_gamma   90.00
#
_symmetry.space_group_name_H-M   'P 1'
#
loop_
_entity.id
_entity.type
_entity.pdbx_description
1 polymer ?
#
loop_
_entity_poly.entity_id
_entity_poly.type
_entity_poly.pdbx_seq_one_letter_code
_entity_poly.pdbx_strand_id
1 'polypeptide(L)'
;MEKILKIALMVALLPLFLKAEFVVKSYQEIKNEKVVRQNYEESCGAASLATLINTLDDNNLTELDLLKTMSGQKLYTDMVSFADLNDAVKKLGYESKSYKVDRKILENIISVPI
;
A
#
# COMPACT_ATOMS: atom_id res chain seq x y z
N MET A 1 -54.05 26.63 5.04
CA MET A 1 -53.19 25.95 6.03
C MET A 1 -52.61 24.62 5.47
N GLU A 2 -53.43 23.77 4.90
CA GLU A 2 -52.91 22.50 4.31
C GLU A 2 -51.83 22.65 3.23
N LYS A 3 -51.96 23.62 2.32
CA LYS A 3 -50.99 23.90 1.27
C LYS A 3 -49.66 24.41 1.84
N ILE A 4 -49.72 25.25 2.86
CA ILE A 4 -48.53 25.80 3.53
C ILE A 4 -47.80 24.73 4.30
N LEU A 5 -48.51 23.82 4.94
CA LEU A 5 -47.95 22.68 5.66
C LEU A 5 -47.22 21.70 4.71
N LYS A 6 -47.80 21.45 3.53
CA LYS A 6 -47.18 20.59 2.50
C LYS A 6 -45.91 21.21 1.92
N ILE A 7 -45.91 22.53 1.70
CA ILE A 7 -44.73 23.24 1.22
C ILE A 7 -43.64 23.27 2.28
N ALA A 8 -43.98 23.51 3.54
CA ALA A 8 -43.04 23.49 4.66
C ALA A 8 -42.41 22.10 4.84
N LEU A 9 -43.19 21.02 4.69
CA LEU A 9 -42.70 19.65 4.77
C LEU A 9 -41.76 19.32 3.57
N MET A 10 -42.07 19.83 2.38
CA MET A 10 -41.24 19.62 1.19
C MET A 10 -39.88 20.34 1.28
N VAL A 11 -39.88 21.56 1.84
CA VAL A 11 -38.65 22.34 2.10
C VAL A 11 -37.82 21.72 3.22
N ALA A 12 -38.44 21.14 4.25
CA ALA A 12 -37.73 20.46 5.33
C ALA A 12 -37.08 19.14 4.88
N LEU A 13 -37.58 18.46 3.83
CA LEU A 13 -37.02 17.23 3.25
C LEU A 13 -35.89 17.49 2.25
N LEU A 14 -35.77 18.72 1.72
CA LEU A 14 -34.75 19.09 0.73
C LEU A 14 -33.29 18.78 1.18
N PRO A 15 -32.88 19.09 2.41
CA PRO A 15 -31.51 18.83 2.85
C PRO A 15 -31.17 17.33 3.00
N LEU A 16 -32.17 16.44 3.08
CA LEU A 16 -31.91 14.99 3.12
C LEU A 16 -31.40 14.42 1.78
N PHE A 17 -31.70 15.09 0.67
CA PHE A 17 -31.26 14.66 -0.66
C PHE A 17 -29.96 15.32 -1.13
N LEU A 18 -29.42 16.29 -0.37
CA LEU A 18 -28.21 17.04 -0.74
C LEU A 18 -26.90 16.43 -0.20
N LYS A 19 -26.94 15.21 0.29
CA LYS A 19 -25.69 14.47 0.59
C LYS A 19 -25.13 13.83 -0.69
N ALA A 20 -24.77 14.64 -1.66
CA ALA A 20 -23.90 14.24 -2.74
C ALA A 20 -22.45 14.28 -2.23
N GLU A 21 -22.04 13.24 -1.54
CA GLU A 21 -20.66 13.06 -1.13
C GLU A 21 -19.86 12.60 -2.35
N PHE A 22 -19.32 13.57 -3.09
CA PHE A 22 -18.37 13.27 -4.15
C PHE A 22 -17.06 12.85 -3.51
N VAL A 23 -16.81 11.56 -3.46
CA VAL A 23 -15.50 11.02 -3.09
C VAL A 23 -14.52 11.32 -4.24
N VAL A 24 -13.96 12.51 -4.23
CA VAL A 24 -12.91 12.89 -5.18
C VAL A 24 -11.58 12.46 -4.60
N LYS A 25 -10.96 11.44 -5.17
CA LYS A 25 -9.58 11.08 -4.83
C LYS A 25 -8.63 12.15 -5.36
N SER A 26 -7.70 12.58 -4.53
CA SER A 26 -6.64 13.48 -4.96
C SER A 26 -5.70 12.77 -5.95
N TYR A 27 -4.98 13.53 -6.77
CA TYR A 27 -3.96 12.97 -7.68
C TYR A 27 -2.92 12.13 -6.92
N GLN A 28 -2.54 12.53 -5.72
CA GLN A 28 -1.61 11.81 -4.87
C GLN A 28 -2.18 10.48 -4.37
N GLU A 29 -3.46 10.44 -4.04
CA GLU A 29 -4.14 9.19 -3.65
C GLU A 29 -4.23 8.22 -4.82
N ILE A 30 -4.57 8.70 -6.01
CA ILE A 30 -4.63 7.86 -7.22
C ILE A 30 -3.22 7.34 -7.57
N LYS A 31 -2.21 8.20 -7.54
CA LYS A 31 -0.83 7.84 -7.86
C LYS A 31 -0.26 6.80 -6.88
N ASN A 32 -0.65 6.85 -5.62
CA ASN A 32 -0.12 5.99 -4.55
C ASN A 32 -1.10 4.89 -4.14
N GLU A 33 -2.16 4.64 -4.89
CA GLU A 33 -3.22 3.70 -4.51
C GLU A 33 -2.70 2.29 -4.21
N LYS A 34 -1.65 1.85 -4.90
CA LYS A 34 -1.01 0.53 -4.70
C LYS A 34 0.35 0.61 -3.99
N VAL A 35 0.77 1.79 -3.57
CA VAL A 35 2.09 2.01 -2.97
C VAL A 35 1.97 2.09 -1.45
N VAL A 36 2.66 1.21 -0.75
CA VAL A 36 2.83 1.30 0.70
C VAL A 36 3.88 2.37 0.98
N ARG A 37 3.46 3.48 1.59
CA ARG A 37 4.36 4.58 1.94
C ARG A 37 5.11 4.26 3.23
N GLN A 38 6.39 4.58 3.25
CA GLN A 38 7.22 4.49 4.42
C GLN A 38 6.76 5.49 5.50
N ASN A 39 6.56 5.00 6.73
CA ASN A 39 6.20 5.81 7.90
C ASN A 39 7.28 5.81 8.97
N TYR A 40 8.20 4.86 8.95
CA TYR A 40 9.27 4.71 9.93
C TYR A 40 10.62 4.95 9.26
N GLU A 41 11.58 5.45 10.03
CA GLU A 41 12.97 5.55 9.58
C GLU A 41 13.53 4.15 9.29
N GLU A 42 14.37 4.03 8.28
CA GLU A 42 15.07 2.79 7.91
C GLU A 42 14.17 1.60 7.47
N SER A 43 12.87 1.82 7.29
CA SER A 43 11.89 0.79 6.89
C SER A 43 11.58 0.77 5.39
N CYS A 44 12.37 1.48 4.57
CA CYS A 44 12.15 1.57 3.11
C CYS A 44 12.06 0.18 2.44
N GLY A 45 12.88 -0.78 2.88
CA GLY A 45 12.84 -2.14 2.40
C GLY A 45 11.51 -2.84 2.70
N ALA A 46 10.98 -2.69 3.91
CA ALA A 46 9.69 -3.26 4.30
C ALA A 46 8.54 -2.64 3.49
N ALA A 47 8.50 -1.33 3.34
CA ALA A 47 7.48 -0.64 2.55
C ALA A 47 7.54 -1.02 1.06
N SER A 48 8.75 -1.13 0.49
CA SER A 48 8.96 -1.57 -0.89
C SER A 48 8.51 -3.02 -1.10
N LEU A 49 8.85 -3.91 -0.18
CA LEU A 49 8.45 -5.31 -0.24
C LEU A 49 6.93 -5.48 -0.10
N ALA A 50 6.30 -4.75 0.81
CA ALA A 50 4.83 -4.73 0.94
C ALA A 50 4.17 -4.26 -0.36
N THR A 51 4.69 -3.20 -0.97
CA THR A 51 4.21 -2.69 -2.26
C THR A 51 4.33 -3.75 -3.35
N LEU A 52 5.48 -4.43 -3.44
CA LEU A 52 5.73 -5.48 -4.42
C LEU A 52 4.75 -6.65 -4.26
N ILE A 53 4.60 -7.18 -3.05
CA ILE A 53 3.70 -8.31 -2.77
C ILE A 53 2.25 -7.91 -3.06
N ASN A 54 1.81 -6.73 -2.62
CA ASN A 54 0.45 -6.24 -2.90
C ASN A 54 0.17 -6.07 -4.39
N THR A 55 1.21 -5.75 -5.18
CA THR A 55 1.07 -5.61 -6.63
C THR A 55 0.99 -6.95 -7.34
N LEU A 56 1.74 -7.95 -6.87
CA LEU A 56 1.84 -9.27 -7.51
C LEU A 56 0.70 -10.21 -7.13
N ASP A 57 0.22 -10.13 -5.89
CA ASP A 57 -0.69 -11.13 -5.31
C ASP A 57 -1.98 -10.50 -4.74
N ASP A 58 -2.26 -9.25 -5.11
CA ASP A 58 -3.46 -8.48 -4.70
C ASP A 58 -3.73 -8.51 -3.18
N ASN A 59 -2.65 -8.61 -2.38
CA ASN A 59 -2.67 -8.55 -0.92
C ASN A 59 -2.80 -7.11 -0.42
N ASN A 60 -3.10 -6.95 0.86
CA ASN A 60 -3.18 -5.66 1.55
C ASN A 60 -2.18 -5.59 2.72
N LEU A 61 -0.95 -6.02 2.49
CA LEU A 61 0.12 -5.95 3.48
C LEU A 61 0.50 -4.50 3.75
N THR A 62 0.68 -4.18 5.02
CA THR A 62 1.20 -2.89 5.46
C THR A 62 2.69 -2.98 5.75
N GLU A 63 3.37 -1.82 5.81
CA GLU A 63 4.75 -1.73 6.29
C GLU A 63 4.91 -2.39 7.67
N LEU A 64 3.94 -2.16 8.57
CA LEU A 64 3.96 -2.69 9.93
C LEU A 64 3.87 -4.21 9.95
N ASP A 65 3.13 -4.83 9.04
CA ASP A 65 3.01 -6.29 8.95
C ASP A 65 4.36 -6.92 8.57
N LEU A 66 5.08 -6.28 7.64
CA LEU A 66 6.43 -6.69 7.28
C LEU A 66 7.41 -6.51 8.44
N LEU A 67 7.36 -5.38 9.14
CA LEU A 67 8.20 -5.13 10.30
C LEU A 67 7.93 -6.13 11.42
N LYS A 68 6.67 -6.49 11.67
CA LYS A 68 6.30 -7.55 12.64
C LYS A 68 6.83 -8.92 12.23
N THR A 69 6.77 -9.26 10.95
CA THR A 69 7.32 -10.51 10.41
C THR A 69 8.83 -10.58 10.59
N MET A 70 9.50 -9.43 10.52
CA MET A 70 10.94 -9.27 10.74
C MET A 70 11.29 -9.13 12.23
N SER A 71 10.34 -8.71 13.09
CA SER A 71 10.58 -8.58 14.54
C SER A 71 10.95 -9.94 15.12
N GLY A 72 12.05 -9.97 15.90
CA GLY A 72 12.63 -11.21 16.43
C GLY A 72 13.68 -11.86 15.50
N GLN A 73 13.87 -11.38 14.27
CA GLN A 73 15.06 -11.68 13.49
C GLN A 73 16.24 -10.81 13.98
N LYS A 74 17.40 -11.41 14.06
CA LYS A 74 18.63 -10.63 14.17
C LYS A 74 18.94 -10.08 12.77
N LEU A 75 18.79 -8.77 12.59
CA LEU A 75 19.14 -8.12 11.34
C LEU A 75 20.64 -8.28 11.06
N TYR A 76 20.98 -8.43 9.80
CA TYR A 76 22.39 -8.56 9.37
C TYR A 76 23.13 -7.23 9.44
N THR A 77 22.40 -6.13 9.40
CA THR A 77 22.92 -4.75 9.50
C THR A 77 21.99 -3.91 10.36
N ASP A 78 22.40 -2.70 10.72
CA ASP A 78 21.54 -1.75 11.44
C ASP A 78 20.32 -1.30 10.60
N MET A 79 20.42 -1.44 9.27
CA MET A 79 19.33 -1.21 8.31
C MET A 79 18.87 -2.55 7.72
N VAL A 80 17.62 -2.58 7.26
CA VAL A 80 17.07 -3.75 6.58
C VAL A 80 17.86 -4.05 5.30
N SER A 81 18.50 -5.20 5.26
CA SER A 81 19.28 -5.68 4.12
C SER A 81 18.44 -6.56 3.18
N PHE A 82 18.95 -6.81 1.98
CA PHE A 82 18.30 -7.77 1.06
C PHE A 82 18.22 -9.20 1.63
N ALA A 83 19.16 -9.59 2.51
CA ALA A 83 19.11 -10.87 3.19
C ALA A 83 17.95 -10.92 4.19
N ASP A 84 17.73 -9.84 4.95
CA ASP A 84 16.60 -9.73 5.89
C ASP A 84 15.27 -9.78 5.14
N LEU A 85 15.17 -9.09 4.00
CA LEU A 85 13.99 -9.12 3.15
C LEU A 85 13.72 -10.53 2.57
N ASN A 86 14.77 -11.23 2.13
CA ASN A 86 14.66 -12.60 1.63
C ASN A 86 14.12 -13.55 2.71
N ASP A 87 14.55 -13.40 3.96
CA ASP A 87 14.08 -14.20 5.06
C ASP A 87 12.63 -13.85 5.45
N ALA A 88 12.27 -12.57 5.39
CA ALA A 88 10.89 -12.13 5.59
C ALA A 88 9.93 -12.69 4.54
N VAL A 89 10.32 -12.65 3.27
CA VAL A 89 9.55 -13.19 2.14
C VAL A 89 9.28 -14.68 2.30
N LYS A 90 10.29 -15.46 2.72
CA LYS A 90 10.13 -16.89 2.99
C LYS A 90 9.17 -17.18 4.12
N LYS A 91 9.18 -16.36 5.20
CA LYS A 91 8.22 -16.47 6.29
C LYS A 91 6.79 -16.21 5.85
N LEU A 92 6.60 -15.36 4.84
CA LEU A 92 5.30 -15.09 4.23
C LEU A 92 4.85 -16.19 3.24
N GLY A 93 5.68 -17.22 3.01
CA GLY A 93 5.35 -18.33 2.13
C GLY A 93 5.74 -18.13 0.66
N TYR A 94 6.50 -17.08 0.35
CA TYR A 94 6.99 -16.84 -1.02
C TYR A 94 8.41 -17.36 -1.21
N GLU A 95 8.72 -17.72 -2.43
CA GLU A 95 10.10 -18.03 -2.83
C GLU A 95 10.80 -16.77 -3.36
N SER A 96 12.02 -16.55 -2.91
CA SER A 96 12.85 -15.46 -3.38
C SER A 96 14.30 -15.88 -3.53
N LYS A 97 14.98 -15.29 -4.50
CA LYS A 97 16.41 -15.50 -4.76
C LYS A 97 17.06 -14.15 -5.03
N SER A 98 18.20 -13.92 -4.40
CA SER A 98 18.99 -12.72 -4.61
C SER A 98 20.10 -12.99 -5.62
N TYR A 99 20.25 -12.12 -6.60
CA TYR A 99 21.27 -12.21 -7.62
C TYR A 99 22.09 -10.93 -7.64
N LYS A 100 23.39 -11.06 -7.85
CA LYS A 100 24.24 -9.92 -8.17
C LYS A 100 24.40 -9.89 -9.69
N VAL A 101 23.86 -8.88 -10.31
CA VAL A 101 23.89 -8.71 -11.77
C VAL A 101 24.60 -7.42 -12.15
N ASP A 102 25.22 -7.38 -13.32
CA ASP A 102 25.74 -6.14 -13.88
C ASP A 102 24.61 -5.34 -14.58
N ARG A 103 24.89 -4.09 -14.93
CA ARG A 103 23.92 -3.20 -15.55
C ARG A 103 23.36 -3.73 -16.87
N LYS A 104 24.18 -4.37 -17.70
CA LYS A 104 23.77 -4.91 -19.00
C LYS A 104 22.78 -6.07 -18.84
N ILE A 105 23.02 -6.91 -17.85
CA ILE A 105 22.12 -8.03 -17.54
C ILE A 105 20.82 -7.49 -16.99
N LEU A 106 20.87 -6.47 -16.11
CA LEU A 106 19.69 -5.82 -15.54
C LEU A 106 18.78 -5.25 -16.62
N GLU A 107 19.32 -4.52 -17.59
CA GLU A 107 18.56 -3.92 -18.69
C GLU A 107 17.82 -4.97 -19.56
N ASN A 108 18.33 -6.20 -19.64
CA ASN A 108 17.71 -7.29 -20.37
C ASN A 108 16.68 -8.11 -19.57
N ILE A 109 16.71 -8.02 -18.24
CA ILE A 109 15.82 -8.79 -17.36
C ILE A 109 14.55 -8.00 -17.01
N ILE A 110 14.52 -6.67 -17.20
CA ILE A 110 13.40 -5.80 -16.81
C ILE A 110 12.16 -6.09 -17.66
N SER A 111 11.49 -7.17 -17.33
CA SER A 111 10.11 -7.45 -17.78
C SER A 111 9.13 -7.54 -16.61
N VAL A 112 9.64 -7.52 -15.37
CA VAL A 112 8.88 -7.58 -14.12
C VAL A 112 9.40 -6.52 -13.15
N PRO A 113 8.59 -6.05 -12.20
CA PRO A 113 9.06 -5.16 -11.13
C PRO A 113 10.20 -5.80 -10.34
N ILE A 114 11.24 -5.03 -10.09
CA ILE A 114 12.43 -5.46 -9.35
C ILE A 114 12.52 -4.62 -8.08
#